data_00c7a44ba055890b2b93601e9274ffa9
#
_entry.id   00c7a44ba055890b2b93601e9274ffa9
#
_cell.length_a   1.000
_cell.length_b   1.000
_cell.length_c   1.000
_cell.angle_alpha   90.00
_cell.angle_beta   90.00
_cell.angle_gamma   90.00
#
_symmetry.space_group_name_H-M   'P 1'
#
loop_
_entity.id
_entity.type
_entity.pdbx_description
1 polymer ?
#
loop_
_entity_poly.entity_id
_entity_poly.type
_entity_poly.pdbx_seq_one_letter_code
_entity_poly.pdbx_strand_id
1 'polypeptide(L)'
;MLVHQAFRYELAPTAAQHAALANHAGAARWAWNWGLAVRRTAYRRRGETLTAVELHRLLNRLKRTPKFAWLYEVSKCAPQEALRDLDRAYANYWRGRRRGRRVGLPRFKKRGRCPLRFRLTGAIRVEDGAVVLPRIGQVATKEATVKFRGRILSATCRQEADRWYCSLTVEVVRPDPGSVDGPVVGVDRGIHTFAVCSDGTSIQSPRALERSLRKLRRRGRAVSRKQHGSRNRAKATLALARCHRRIRNQRVDALHKSTTALVKAKSVIVVEDLHVAGLMRNRRLARAVSDQGWAEFHRQLAYKCHWYGSRLVVAPRYFPSSKLCSGCGLAKAVLPLDVRVYRCHTCGLAIDRDLNAARNLARLVEGYAGPVAASSAETQNACEEGGTGQAGNGLVELLSVKQERTRIYQPDA
;
A
#
# COMPACT_ATOMS: atom_id res chain seq x y z
N MET A 1 15.98 -15.35 -8.93
CA MET A 1 15.94 -14.30 -7.87
C MET A 1 15.12 -14.72 -6.67
N LEU A 2 15.52 -14.31 -5.44
CA LEU A 2 14.76 -14.54 -4.23
C LEU A 2 13.79 -13.36 -4.00
N VAL A 3 12.49 -13.63 -3.86
CA VAL A 3 11.47 -12.58 -3.69
C VAL A 3 10.59 -12.84 -2.48
N HIS A 4 10.19 -11.76 -1.82
CA HIS A 4 9.16 -11.83 -0.78
C HIS A 4 7.79 -11.58 -1.41
N GLN A 5 6.92 -12.58 -1.34
CA GLN A 5 5.56 -12.51 -1.86
C GLN A 5 4.56 -12.67 -0.72
N ALA A 6 3.42 -11.99 -0.84
CA ALA A 6 2.31 -12.19 0.08
C ALA A 6 1.20 -13.01 -0.59
N PHE A 7 0.81 -14.10 0.07
CA PHE A 7 -0.41 -14.85 -0.25
C PHE A 7 -1.47 -14.49 0.78
N ARG A 8 -2.64 -14.10 0.31
CA ARG A 8 -3.73 -13.71 1.19
C ARG A 8 -4.96 -14.56 0.92
N TYR A 9 -5.41 -15.25 1.97
CA TYR A 9 -6.58 -16.13 1.94
C TYR A 9 -7.69 -15.61 2.86
N GLU A 10 -8.95 -15.69 2.42
CA GLU A 10 -10.10 -15.53 3.29
C GLU A 10 -10.31 -16.82 4.08
N LEU A 11 -10.31 -16.73 5.40
CA LEU A 11 -10.51 -17.87 6.29
C LEU A 11 -12.01 -18.18 6.47
N ALA A 12 -12.35 -19.45 6.58
CA ALA A 12 -13.67 -19.97 6.93
C ALA A 12 -13.61 -20.67 8.31
N PRO A 13 -13.37 -19.92 9.42
CA PRO A 13 -13.19 -20.51 10.74
C PRO A 13 -14.51 -21.05 11.30
N THR A 14 -14.45 -22.16 12.04
CA THR A 14 -15.53 -22.60 12.93
C THR A 14 -15.76 -21.60 14.05
N ALA A 15 -16.84 -21.76 14.84
CA ALA A 15 -17.12 -20.87 15.97
C ALA A 15 -15.98 -20.87 17.00
N ALA A 16 -15.42 -22.02 17.32
CA ALA A 16 -14.28 -22.16 18.24
C ALA A 16 -13.01 -21.47 17.67
N GLN A 17 -12.72 -21.67 16.40
CA GLN A 17 -11.59 -21.02 15.73
C GLN A 17 -11.76 -19.51 15.62
N HIS A 18 -13.01 -19.04 15.40
CA HIS A 18 -13.29 -17.61 15.41
C HIS A 18 -12.99 -16.97 16.77
N ALA A 19 -13.36 -17.65 17.87
CA ALA A 19 -13.01 -17.23 19.22
C ALA A 19 -11.49 -17.24 19.45
N ALA A 20 -10.81 -18.31 19.03
CA ALA A 20 -9.36 -18.42 19.14
C ALA A 20 -8.63 -17.29 18.37
N LEU A 21 -9.04 -16.99 17.13
CA LEU A 21 -8.51 -15.85 16.35
C LEU A 21 -8.73 -14.52 17.07
N ALA A 22 -9.91 -14.31 17.64
CA ALA A 22 -10.22 -13.09 18.39
C ALA A 22 -9.39 -12.97 19.68
N ASN A 23 -9.16 -14.09 20.41
CA ASN A 23 -8.33 -14.14 21.60
C ASN A 23 -6.87 -13.79 21.28
N HIS A 24 -6.30 -14.34 20.20
CA HIS A 24 -4.95 -13.97 19.74
C HIS A 24 -4.83 -12.49 19.42
N ALA A 25 -5.82 -11.91 18.74
CA ALA A 25 -5.85 -10.48 18.44
C ALA A 25 -6.02 -9.64 19.72
N GLY A 26 -6.79 -10.13 20.69
CA GLY A 26 -6.92 -9.56 22.04
C GLY A 26 -5.60 -9.53 22.77
N ALA A 27 -4.89 -10.65 22.80
CA ALA A 27 -3.57 -10.78 23.44
C ALA A 27 -2.52 -9.87 22.79
N ALA A 28 -2.48 -9.79 21.46
CA ALA A 28 -1.59 -8.89 20.75
C ALA A 28 -1.87 -7.41 21.07
N ARG A 29 -3.15 -6.99 21.13
CA ARG A 29 -3.52 -5.63 21.53
C ARG A 29 -3.16 -5.35 22.98
N TRP A 30 -3.42 -6.30 23.87
CA TRP A 30 -3.06 -6.18 25.29
C TRP A 30 -1.54 -6.02 25.45
N ALA A 31 -0.74 -6.89 24.81
CA ALA A 31 0.72 -6.83 24.87
C ALA A 31 1.28 -5.49 24.34
N TRP A 32 0.73 -4.99 23.24
CA TRP A 32 1.07 -3.63 22.76
C TRP A 32 0.81 -2.56 23.82
N ASN A 33 -0.37 -2.57 24.44
CA ASN A 33 -0.75 -1.56 25.43
C ASN A 33 0.08 -1.69 26.71
N TRP A 34 0.27 -2.91 27.21
CA TRP A 34 1.11 -3.18 28.34
C TRP A 34 2.56 -2.73 28.08
N GLY A 35 3.16 -3.13 26.96
CA GLY A 35 4.51 -2.74 26.59
C GLY A 35 4.67 -1.24 26.43
N LEU A 36 3.66 -0.55 25.88
CA LEU A 36 3.65 0.91 25.78
C LEU A 36 3.59 1.58 27.16
N ALA A 37 2.78 1.05 28.08
CA ALA A 37 2.70 1.57 29.45
C ALA A 37 4.03 1.39 30.20
N VAL A 38 4.61 0.17 30.15
CA VAL A 38 5.88 -0.15 30.80
C VAL A 38 7.01 0.74 30.24
N ARG A 39 7.12 0.86 28.93
CA ARG A 39 8.14 1.71 28.28
C ARG A 39 8.01 3.19 28.65
N ARG A 40 6.80 3.71 28.69
CA ARG A 40 6.54 5.10 29.13
C ARG A 40 6.89 5.33 30.59
N THR A 41 6.58 4.37 31.46
CA THR A 41 6.89 4.45 32.90
C THR A 41 8.39 4.36 33.14
N ALA A 42 9.12 3.45 32.47
CA ALA A 42 10.58 3.36 32.56
C ALA A 42 11.26 4.65 32.13
N TYR A 43 10.83 5.21 31.00
CA TYR A 43 11.36 6.47 30.51
C TYR A 43 11.11 7.65 31.46
N ARG A 44 9.88 7.77 31.98
CA ARG A 44 9.53 8.87 32.92
C ARG A 44 10.26 8.79 34.26
N ARG A 45 10.48 7.57 34.77
CA ARG A 45 11.08 7.39 36.11
C ARG A 45 12.61 7.32 36.07
N ARG A 46 13.18 6.79 35.01
CA ARG A 46 14.61 6.44 34.96
C ARG A 46 15.32 6.90 33.67
N GLY A 47 14.62 7.56 32.73
CA GLY A 47 15.20 7.92 31.42
C GLY A 47 15.47 6.73 30.51
N GLU A 48 15.09 5.50 30.90
CA GLU A 48 15.43 4.27 30.20
C GLU A 48 14.51 3.99 29.02
N THR A 49 15.12 3.57 27.92
CA THR A 49 14.38 3.12 26.73
C THR A 49 14.43 1.59 26.63
N LEU A 50 13.31 0.92 26.90
CA LEU A 50 13.21 -0.52 26.84
C LEU A 50 13.00 -1.00 25.39
N THR A 51 13.75 -2.03 24.98
CA THR A 51 13.64 -2.70 23.68
C THR A 51 12.51 -3.74 23.67
N ALA A 52 12.14 -4.24 22.48
CA ALA A 52 11.19 -5.36 22.36
C ALA A 52 11.67 -6.62 23.07
N VAL A 53 12.99 -6.88 23.13
CA VAL A 53 13.58 -8.03 23.79
C VAL A 53 13.42 -7.93 25.30
N GLU A 54 13.73 -6.79 25.89
CA GLU A 54 13.56 -6.56 27.33
C GLU A 54 12.09 -6.64 27.76
N LEU A 55 11.20 -6.02 26.98
CA LEU A 55 9.77 -6.14 27.21
C LEU A 55 9.29 -7.61 27.12
N HIS A 56 9.87 -8.41 26.21
CA HIS A 56 9.54 -9.82 26.10
C HIS A 56 10.05 -10.63 27.31
N ARG A 57 11.23 -10.33 27.83
CA ARG A 57 11.75 -10.94 29.08
C ARG A 57 10.83 -10.60 30.26
N LEU A 58 10.41 -9.35 30.40
CA LEU A 58 9.46 -8.93 31.43
C LEU A 58 8.09 -9.63 31.26
N LEU A 59 7.59 -9.75 30.02
CA LEU A 59 6.35 -10.46 29.72
C LEU A 59 6.42 -11.93 30.12
N ASN A 60 7.56 -12.60 29.89
CA ASN A 60 7.75 -14.00 30.28
C ASN A 60 7.76 -14.20 31.80
N ARG A 61 8.30 -13.25 32.58
CA ARG A 61 8.17 -13.25 34.05
C ARG A 61 6.71 -13.05 34.47
N LEU A 62 6.01 -12.11 33.83
CA LEU A 62 4.61 -11.78 34.15
C LEU A 62 3.67 -12.97 33.90
N LYS A 63 3.89 -13.75 32.86
CA LYS A 63 3.09 -14.95 32.53
C LYS A 63 3.08 -16.00 33.63
N ARG A 64 4.12 -16.06 34.49
CA ARG A 64 4.21 -17.01 35.58
C ARG A 64 3.25 -16.71 36.72
N THR A 65 2.69 -15.49 36.75
CA THR A 65 1.71 -15.14 37.79
C THR A 65 0.30 -15.62 37.39
N PRO A 66 -0.53 -16.07 38.32
CA PRO A 66 -1.87 -16.60 38.02
C PRO A 66 -2.76 -15.66 37.23
N LYS A 67 -2.67 -14.35 37.52
CA LYS A 67 -3.43 -13.30 36.85
C LYS A 67 -3.22 -13.25 35.31
N PHE A 68 -2.06 -13.69 34.82
CA PHE A 68 -1.70 -13.63 33.42
C PHE A 68 -1.48 -15.01 32.78
N ALA A 69 -1.86 -16.07 33.44
CA ALA A 69 -1.80 -17.46 32.96
C ALA A 69 -2.56 -17.65 31.64
N TRP A 70 -3.64 -16.89 31.41
CA TRP A 70 -4.40 -16.91 30.16
C TRP A 70 -3.55 -16.62 28.90
N LEU A 71 -2.37 -15.99 29.05
CA LEU A 71 -1.44 -15.79 27.94
C LEU A 71 -0.84 -17.09 27.40
N TYR A 72 -0.93 -18.20 28.12
CA TYR A 72 -0.53 -19.52 27.65
C TYR A 72 -1.57 -20.17 26.72
N GLU A 73 -2.82 -19.70 26.73
CA GLU A 73 -3.88 -20.19 25.85
C GLU A 73 -3.68 -19.73 24.39
N VAL A 74 -2.92 -18.67 24.17
CA VAL A 74 -2.61 -18.13 22.84
C VAL A 74 -1.17 -18.45 22.43
N SER A 75 -0.91 -18.45 21.13
CA SER A 75 0.46 -18.57 20.63
C SER A 75 1.36 -17.46 21.19
N LYS A 76 2.52 -17.84 21.71
CA LYS A 76 3.54 -16.90 22.23
C LYS A 76 3.93 -15.85 21.21
N CYS A 77 3.80 -16.15 19.90
CA CYS A 77 4.18 -15.24 18.83
C CYS A 77 3.26 -14.01 18.75
N ALA A 78 1.96 -14.14 19.05
CA ALA A 78 1.03 -13.02 18.92
C ALA A 78 1.39 -11.83 19.84
N PRO A 79 1.61 -11.98 21.16
CA PRO A 79 2.10 -10.91 22.02
C PRO A 79 3.54 -10.49 21.70
N GLN A 80 4.43 -11.43 21.35
CA GLN A 80 5.83 -11.13 21.01
C GLN A 80 5.94 -10.23 19.78
N GLU A 81 5.22 -10.54 18.71
CA GLU A 81 5.22 -9.75 17.50
C GLU A 81 4.56 -8.36 17.72
N ALA A 82 3.58 -8.27 18.63
CA ALA A 82 3.00 -6.98 19.01
C ALA A 82 4.03 -6.07 19.71
N LEU A 83 4.93 -6.62 20.54
CA LEU A 83 6.03 -5.86 21.15
C LEU A 83 7.09 -5.44 20.12
N ARG A 84 7.41 -6.29 19.14
CA ARG A 84 8.27 -5.93 18.01
C ARG A 84 7.64 -4.83 17.14
N ASP A 85 6.33 -4.89 16.91
CA ASP A 85 5.60 -3.84 16.19
C ASP A 85 5.64 -2.50 16.96
N LEU A 86 5.55 -2.53 18.30
CA LEU A 86 5.70 -1.35 19.14
C LEU A 86 7.11 -0.73 19.01
N ASP A 87 8.13 -1.56 18.99
CA ASP A 87 9.52 -1.10 18.82
C ASP A 87 9.73 -0.43 17.46
N ARG A 88 9.20 -1.06 16.39
CA ARG A 88 9.18 -0.46 15.05
C ARG A 88 8.43 0.87 15.01
N ALA A 89 7.33 1.00 15.74
CA ALA A 89 6.57 2.24 15.80
C ALA A 89 7.37 3.38 16.43
N TYR A 90 8.15 3.10 17.49
CA TYR A 90 9.08 4.08 18.07
C TYR A 90 10.23 4.39 17.11
N ALA A 91 10.82 3.41 16.46
CA ALA A 91 11.87 3.62 15.46
C ALA A 91 11.37 4.51 14.31
N ASN A 92 10.14 4.30 13.84
CA ASN A 92 9.51 5.14 12.83
C ASN A 92 9.25 6.57 13.31
N TYR A 93 8.84 6.73 14.58
CA TYR A 93 8.69 8.04 15.20
C TYR A 93 10.01 8.82 15.18
N TRP A 94 11.10 8.23 15.69
CA TRP A 94 12.40 8.89 15.77
C TRP A 94 12.98 9.17 14.37
N ARG A 95 12.84 8.22 13.43
CA ARG A 95 13.25 8.41 12.03
C ARG A 95 12.47 9.55 11.37
N GLY A 96 11.15 9.63 11.63
CA GLY A 96 10.31 10.70 11.13
C GLY A 96 10.72 12.07 11.69
N ARG A 97 10.96 12.14 13.00
CA ARG A 97 11.43 13.38 13.68
C ARG A 97 12.76 13.87 13.11
N ARG A 98 13.75 12.97 12.98
CA ARG A 98 15.05 13.31 12.37
C ARG A 98 14.95 13.84 10.94
N ARG A 99 13.89 13.48 10.21
CA ARG A 99 13.63 13.95 8.84
C ARG A 99 12.63 15.13 8.79
N GLY A 100 12.44 15.86 9.88
CA GLY A 100 11.52 16.99 9.94
C GLY A 100 10.04 16.65 9.75
N ARG A 101 9.66 15.36 9.75
CA ARG A 101 8.27 14.94 9.53
C ARG A 101 7.46 14.98 10.83
N ARG A 102 6.21 15.41 10.76
CA ARG A 102 5.27 15.37 11.88
C ARG A 102 4.74 13.95 12.07
N VAL A 103 5.46 13.13 12.81
CA VAL A 103 5.03 11.76 13.19
C VAL A 103 4.65 11.77 14.66
N GLY A 104 3.48 11.18 14.99
CA GLY A 104 3.01 11.08 16.37
C GLY A 104 3.66 9.92 17.13
N LEU A 105 3.73 10.05 18.47
CA LEU A 105 4.14 8.94 19.34
C LEU A 105 3.14 7.77 19.27
N PRO A 106 3.61 6.52 19.49
CA PRO A 106 2.73 5.37 19.58
C PRO A 106 1.60 5.57 20.59
N ARG A 107 0.38 5.16 20.22
CA ARG A 107 -0.84 5.35 21.04
C ARG A 107 -1.37 4.01 21.53
N PHE A 108 -2.15 4.05 22.62
CA PHE A 108 -2.89 2.89 23.12
C PHE A 108 -3.96 2.45 22.12
N LYS A 109 -4.06 1.14 21.91
CA LYS A 109 -5.05 0.53 21.02
C LYS A 109 -6.35 0.26 21.79
N LYS A 110 -7.41 0.96 21.46
CA LYS A 110 -8.73 0.82 22.12
C LYS A 110 -9.53 -0.34 21.50
N ARG A 111 -10.19 -1.16 22.37
CA ARG A 111 -11.13 -2.19 21.92
C ARG A 111 -12.27 -1.55 21.11
N GLY A 112 -12.65 -2.16 19.99
CA GLY A 112 -13.71 -1.65 19.12
C GLY A 112 -13.29 -0.50 18.17
N ARG A 113 -12.13 0.16 18.40
CA ARG A 113 -11.60 1.20 17.50
C ARG A 113 -10.43 0.71 16.64
N CYS A 114 -9.67 -0.27 17.14
CA CYS A 114 -8.58 -0.89 16.38
C CYS A 114 -9.06 -2.20 15.76
N PRO A 115 -8.65 -2.52 14.53
CA PRO A 115 -8.97 -3.80 13.91
C PRO A 115 -8.37 -4.95 14.73
N LEU A 116 -9.08 -6.08 14.78
CA LEU A 116 -8.54 -7.31 15.34
C LEU A 116 -7.46 -7.83 14.39
N ARG A 117 -6.22 -7.84 14.88
CA ARG A 117 -5.04 -8.24 14.09
C ARG A 117 -3.97 -8.79 15.02
N PHE A 118 -3.29 -9.84 14.56
CA PHE A 118 -2.10 -10.38 15.18
C PHE A 118 -1.19 -11.01 14.12
N ARG A 119 0.08 -11.22 14.46
CA ARG A 119 1.07 -11.90 13.63
C ARG A 119 1.58 -13.13 14.33
N LEU A 120 1.79 -14.17 13.55
CA LEU A 120 2.41 -15.43 13.97
C LEU A 120 3.68 -15.67 13.15
N THR A 121 4.64 -16.30 13.78
CA THR A 121 5.86 -16.85 13.19
C THR A 121 6.02 -18.30 13.67
N GLY A 122 6.92 -19.06 13.08
CA GLY A 122 7.20 -20.45 13.45
C GLY A 122 6.39 -21.46 12.64
N ALA A 123 5.84 -22.46 13.29
CA ALA A 123 5.19 -23.63 12.66
C ALA A 123 3.85 -23.26 11.99
N ILE A 124 3.93 -22.66 10.81
CA ILE A 124 2.78 -22.33 9.97
C ILE A 124 2.89 -23.17 8.70
N ARG A 125 1.80 -23.83 8.31
CA ARG A 125 1.74 -24.64 7.10
C ARG A 125 0.51 -24.26 6.26
N VAL A 126 0.61 -24.51 4.96
CA VAL A 126 -0.52 -24.44 4.03
C VAL A 126 -0.77 -25.85 3.56
N GLU A 127 -2.00 -26.29 3.70
CA GLU A 127 -2.50 -27.57 3.24
C GLU A 127 -3.55 -27.32 2.15
N ASP A 128 -4.05 -28.38 1.51
CA ASP A 128 -5.09 -28.21 0.51
C ASP A 128 -6.35 -27.58 1.14
N GLY A 129 -6.76 -26.44 0.59
CA GLY A 129 -7.93 -25.70 1.07
C GLY A 129 -7.82 -25.16 2.52
N ALA A 130 -6.64 -25.17 3.15
CA ALA A 130 -6.51 -24.78 4.56
C ALA A 130 -5.16 -24.12 4.90
N VAL A 131 -5.16 -23.38 6.01
CA VAL A 131 -3.93 -22.84 6.64
C VAL A 131 -3.86 -23.35 8.08
N VAL A 132 -2.75 -23.99 8.45
CA VAL A 132 -2.49 -24.44 9.82
C VAL A 132 -1.77 -23.35 10.59
N LEU A 133 -2.38 -22.90 11.68
CA LEU A 133 -1.90 -21.80 12.51
C LEU A 133 -1.60 -22.30 13.95
N PRO A 134 -0.45 -21.91 14.55
CA PRO A 134 -0.10 -22.32 15.92
C PRO A 134 -1.17 -21.96 16.93
N ARG A 135 -1.59 -22.95 17.75
CA ARG A 135 -2.63 -22.81 18.80
C ARG A 135 -4.05 -22.51 18.28
N ILE A 136 -4.26 -22.50 16.97
CA ILE A 136 -5.58 -22.32 16.36
C ILE A 136 -5.97 -23.57 15.58
N GLY A 137 -4.96 -24.30 15.07
CA GLY A 137 -5.14 -25.49 14.26
C GLY A 137 -5.32 -25.21 12.79
N GLN A 138 -5.87 -26.17 12.07
CA GLN A 138 -6.16 -26.12 10.66
C GLN A 138 -7.45 -25.33 10.43
N VAL A 139 -7.33 -24.19 9.73
CA VAL A 139 -8.44 -23.31 9.40
C VAL A 139 -8.68 -23.35 7.89
N ALA A 140 -9.89 -23.74 7.48
CA ALA A 140 -10.26 -23.79 6.08
C ALA A 140 -10.18 -22.40 5.41
N THR A 141 -9.81 -22.38 4.14
CA THR A 141 -9.78 -21.17 3.30
C THR A 141 -10.94 -21.20 2.31
N LYS A 142 -11.39 -20.02 1.85
CA LYS A 142 -12.40 -19.93 0.80
C LYS A 142 -11.82 -20.04 -0.59
N GLU A 143 -10.55 -19.67 -0.74
CA GLU A 143 -9.81 -19.81 -1.98
C GLU A 143 -8.96 -21.08 -1.94
N ALA A 144 -8.79 -21.70 -3.11
CA ALA A 144 -7.89 -22.83 -3.27
C ALA A 144 -6.42 -22.42 -2.98
N THR A 145 -5.69 -23.29 -2.30
CA THR A 145 -4.30 -23.05 -1.89
C THR A 145 -3.27 -23.62 -2.86
N VAL A 146 -3.70 -24.29 -3.94
CA VAL A 146 -2.84 -24.96 -4.95
C VAL A 146 -1.72 -24.07 -5.50
N LYS A 147 -1.94 -22.75 -5.58
CA LYS A 147 -0.91 -21.80 -6.06
C LYS A 147 0.12 -21.40 -5.00
N PHE A 148 -0.03 -21.92 -3.78
CA PHE A 148 0.91 -21.62 -2.70
C PHE A 148 2.23 -22.34 -2.95
N ARG A 149 3.35 -21.61 -2.76
CA ARG A 149 4.71 -22.15 -2.80
C ARG A 149 5.66 -21.23 -2.04
N GLY A 150 6.76 -21.79 -1.58
CA GLY A 150 7.85 -21.08 -0.91
C GLY A 150 7.83 -21.23 0.61
N ARG A 151 8.81 -20.64 1.25
CA ARG A 151 9.05 -20.72 2.69
C ARG A 151 8.25 -19.62 3.41
N ILE A 152 7.38 -20.03 4.35
CA ILE A 152 6.59 -19.10 5.14
C ILE A 152 7.48 -18.41 6.18
N LEU A 153 7.51 -17.09 6.16
CA LEU A 153 8.21 -16.28 7.16
C LEU A 153 7.29 -15.84 8.29
N SER A 154 6.04 -15.51 7.98
CA SER A 154 5.04 -15.11 8.97
C SER A 154 3.62 -15.18 8.41
N ALA A 155 2.64 -15.30 9.32
CA ALA A 155 1.23 -15.15 9.02
C ALA A 155 0.65 -13.94 9.77
N THR A 156 0.02 -13.02 9.07
CA THR A 156 -0.75 -11.93 9.67
C THR A 156 -2.23 -12.21 9.51
N CYS A 157 -2.91 -12.50 10.62
CA CYS A 157 -4.36 -12.64 10.64
C CYS A 157 -5.02 -11.33 11.00
N ARG A 158 -6.03 -10.93 10.20
CA ARG A 158 -6.78 -9.69 10.39
C ARG A 158 -8.26 -9.90 10.13
N GLN A 159 -9.10 -9.35 11.00
CA GLN A 159 -10.54 -9.28 10.75
C GLN A 159 -10.89 -8.02 9.99
N GLU A 160 -11.65 -8.16 8.91
CA GLU A 160 -12.17 -7.06 8.10
C GLU A 160 -13.68 -7.19 7.99
N ALA A 161 -14.38 -6.30 8.66
CA ALA A 161 -15.81 -6.41 8.95
C ALA A 161 -16.10 -7.71 9.73
N ASP A 162 -16.70 -8.69 9.08
CA ASP A 162 -17.07 -10.00 9.65
C ASP A 162 -16.19 -11.15 9.19
N ARG A 163 -15.18 -10.89 8.37
CA ARG A 163 -14.36 -11.94 7.75
C ARG A 163 -12.94 -11.90 8.27
N TRP A 164 -12.36 -13.08 8.46
CA TRP A 164 -10.96 -13.22 8.78
C TRP A 164 -10.14 -13.48 7.51
N TYR A 165 -9.01 -12.83 7.44
CA TYR A 165 -8.02 -13.02 6.38
C TYR A 165 -6.69 -13.39 7.01
N CYS A 166 -6.00 -14.33 6.38
CA CYS A 166 -4.62 -14.68 6.68
C CYS A 166 -3.73 -14.22 5.52
N SER A 167 -2.80 -13.34 5.79
CA SER A 167 -1.77 -12.93 4.83
C SER A 167 -0.45 -13.59 5.23
N LEU A 168 0.03 -14.51 4.40
CA LEU A 168 1.30 -15.19 4.55
C LEU A 168 2.39 -14.39 3.86
N THR A 169 3.42 -14.00 4.57
CA THR A 169 4.65 -13.50 3.97
C THR A 169 5.54 -14.70 3.67
N VAL A 170 5.87 -14.86 2.42
CA VAL A 170 6.56 -16.05 1.91
C VAL A 170 7.80 -15.64 1.13
N GLU A 171 8.86 -16.35 1.33
CA GLU A 171 10.08 -16.28 0.53
C GLU A 171 9.96 -17.30 -0.62
N VAL A 172 10.04 -16.82 -1.84
CA VAL A 172 9.86 -17.63 -3.06
C VAL A 172 11.08 -17.45 -3.94
N VAL A 173 11.67 -18.56 -4.38
CA VAL A 173 12.65 -18.54 -5.46
C VAL A 173 11.89 -18.48 -6.78
N ARG A 174 12.12 -17.44 -7.54
CA ARG A 174 11.61 -17.29 -8.92
C ARG A 174 12.76 -17.37 -9.87
N PRO A 175 12.57 -17.92 -11.09
CA PRO A 175 13.54 -17.74 -12.15
C PRO A 175 13.77 -16.24 -12.37
N ASP A 176 14.96 -15.87 -12.76
CA ASP A 176 15.22 -14.49 -13.16
C ASP A 176 14.40 -14.22 -14.42
N PRO A 177 13.56 -13.17 -14.44
CA PRO A 177 12.74 -12.89 -15.61
C PRO A 177 13.66 -12.43 -16.74
N GLY A 178 13.50 -13.04 -17.91
CA GLY A 178 14.02 -12.46 -19.14
C GLY A 178 13.42 -11.08 -19.40
N SER A 179 13.98 -10.35 -20.37
CA SER A 179 13.37 -9.11 -20.84
C SER A 179 11.99 -9.43 -21.46
N VAL A 180 11.02 -8.57 -21.22
CA VAL A 180 9.74 -8.64 -21.91
C VAL A 180 9.92 -8.02 -23.30
N ASP A 181 9.68 -8.80 -24.34
CA ASP A 181 9.61 -8.29 -25.70
C ASP A 181 8.28 -7.55 -25.89
N GLY A 182 8.34 -6.25 -26.07
CA GLY A 182 7.15 -5.42 -26.21
C GLY A 182 7.50 -3.94 -26.37
N PRO A 183 6.58 -3.13 -26.85
CA PRO A 183 6.84 -1.70 -27.05
C PRO A 183 6.99 -0.97 -25.72
N VAL A 184 7.72 0.14 -25.78
CA VAL A 184 7.71 1.17 -24.72
C VAL A 184 6.33 1.78 -24.63
N VAL A 185 5.82 2.02 -23.44
CA VAL A 185 4.55 2.69 -23.22
C VAL A 185 4.67 3.81 -22.20
N GLY A 186 4.20 4.99 -22.54
CA GLY A 186 3.92 6.08 -21.60
C GLY A 186 2.49 5.95 -21.09
N VAL A 187 2.29 6.21 -19.81
CA VAL A 187 0.99 6.06 -19.11
C VAL A 187 0.66 7.36 -18.40
N ASP A 188 -0.23 8.14 -18.99
CA ASP A 188 -0.80 9.34 -18.37
C ASP A 188 -1.97 8.96 -17.48
N ARG A 189 -2.00 9.45 -16.21
CA ARG A 189 -3.00 9.06 -15.21
C ARG A 189 -3.99 10.19 -14.95
N GLY A 190 -5.25 9.92 -15.26
CA GLY A 190 -6.35 10.88 -15.15
C GLY A 190 -7.43 10.52 -14.12
N ILE A 191 -8.30 11.49 -13.83
CA ILE A 191 -9.47 11.31 -12.95
C ILE A 191 -10.66 10.75 -13.73
N HIS A 192 -10.87 11.19 -14.96
CA HIS A 192 -11.97 10.73 -15.82
C HIS A 192 -11.70 9.34 -16.37
N THR A 193 -10.63 9.20 -17.11
CA THR A 193 -10.04 7.92 -17.51
C THR A 193 -8.92 7.61 -16.52
N PHE A 194 -8.85 6.37 -16.03
CA PHE A 194 -7.84 6.01 -15.03
C PHE A 194 -6.42 6.21 -15.56
N ALA A 195 -6.18 5.75 -16.78
CA ALA A 195 -4.93 5.98 -17.49
C ALA A 195 -5.14 5.90 -19.01
N VAL A 196 -4.40 6.71 -19.75
CA VAL A 196 -4.27 6.65 -21.21
C VAL A 196 -2.85 6.23 -21.53
N CYS A 197 -2.70 5.25 -22.41
CA CYS A 197 -1.42 4.74 -22.87
C CYS A 197 -1.00 5.39 -24.20
N SER A 198 0.31 5.48 -24.46
CA SER A 198 0.84 6.08 -25.69
C SER A 198 0.45 5.35 -26.96
N ASP A 199 0.08 4.08 -26.86
CA ASP A 199 -0.46 3.26 -27.95
C ASP A 199 -1.95 3.52 -28.25
N GLY A 200 -2.58 4.47 -27.56
CA GLY A 200 -3.99 4.81 -27.70
C GLY A 200 -4.93 3.97 -26.82
N THR A 201 -4.42 2.92 -26.16
CA THR A 201 -5.27 2.14 -25.25
C THR A 201 -5.60 2.92 -23.99
N SER A 202 -6.78 2.69 -23.42
CA SER A 202 -7.22 3.34 -22.20
C SER A 202 -7.58 2.34 -21.11
N ILE A 203 -7.20 2.64 -19.87
CA ILE A 203 -7.59 1.87 -18.69
C ILE A 203 -8.71 2.63 -17.99
N GLN A 204 -9.87 1.99 -17.87
CA GLN A 204 -11.03 2.61 -17.23
C GLN A 204 -10.98 2.46 -15.71
N SER A 205 -11.39 3.51 -15.00
CA SER A 205 -11.57 3.44 -13.56
C SER A 205 -12.82 2.61 -13.21
N PRO A 206 -12.74 1.70 -12.23
CA PRO A 206 -13.92 0.99 -11.73
C PRO A 206 -14.91 1.92 -11.02
N ARG A 207 -14.49 3.15 -10.64
CA ARG A 207 -15.29 4.15 -9.90
C ARG A 207 -16.05 3.52 -8.73
N ALA A 208 -15.39 2.63 -8.01
CA ALA A 208 -16.03 1.77 -7.01
C ALA A 208 -16.66 2.56 -5.85
N LEU A 209 -15.97 3.63 -5.40
CA LEU A 209 -16.49 4.53 -4.38
C LEU A 209 -17.67 5.36 -4.93
N GLU A 210 -17.50 5.96 -6.11
CA GLU A 210 -18.52 6.82 -6.72
C GLU A 210 -19.85 6.06 -6.91
N ARG A 211 -19.79 4.85 -7.53
CA ARG A 211 -20.97 3.98 -7.69
C ARG A 211 -21.62 3.57 -6.37
N SER A 212 -20.86 3.49 -5.30
CA SER A 212 -21.34 3.08 -3.98
C SER A 212 -21.70 4.26 -3.07
N LEU A 213 -21.51 5.51 -3.50
CA LEU A 213 -21.56 6.69 -2.62
C LEU A 213 -22.94 6.88 -1.95
N ARG A 214 -24.05 6.72 -2.71
CA ARG A 214 -25.40 6.80 -2.15
C ARG A 214 -25.61 5.75 -1.06
N LYS A 215 -25.17 4.52 -1.30
CA LYS A 215 -25.24 3.41 -0.34
C LYS A 215 -24.39 3.68 0.90
N LEU A 216 -23.17 4.18 0.74
CA LEU A 216 -22.29 4.55 1.88
C LEU A 216 -22.92 5.65 2.73
N ARG A 217 -23.42 6.72 2.11
CA ARG A 217 -24.08 7.83 2.83
C ARG A 217 -25.32 7.33 3.61
N ARG A 218 -26.16 6.48 3.01
CA ARG A 218 -27.31 5.89 3.69
C ARG A 218 -26.91 5.04 4.88
N ARG A 219 -25.89 4.17 4.73
CA ARG A 219 -25.37 3.33 5.83
C ARG A 219 -24.66 4.16 6.91
N GLY A 220 -23.91 5.20 6.53
CA GLY A 220 -23.31 6.13 7.47
C GLY A 220 -24.37 6.82 8.34
N ARG A 221 -25.42 7.38 7.73
CA ARG A 221 -26.55 7.97 8.45
C ARG A 221 -27.26 6.97 9.38
N ALA A 222 -27.42 5.71 8.92
CA ALA A 222 -28.00 4.66 9.75
C ALA A 222 -27.16 4.38 11.01
N VAL A 223 -25.82 4.41 10.92
CA VAL A 223 -24.93 4.28 12.09
C VAL A 223 -25.08 5.49 13.04
N SER A 224 -25.08 6.71 12.49
CA SER A 224 -25.17 7.94 13.29
C SER A 224 -26.49 8.05 14.10
N ARG A 225 -27.59 7.57 13.52
CA ARG A 225 -28.91 7.60 14.17
C ARG A 225 -29.10 6.54 15.25
N LYS A 226 -28.19 5.58 15.42
CA LYS A 226 -28.32 4.52 16.42
C LYS A 226 -27.60 4.87 17.70
N GLN A 227 -28.21 4.53 18.83
CA GLN A 227 -27.63 4.73 20.14
C GLN A 227 -26.25 4.09 20.27
N HIS A 228 -25.31 4.85 20.82
CA HIS A 228 -23.95 4.40 21.04
C HIS A 228 -23.92 3.16 21.95
N GLY A 229 -23.19 2.11 21.58
CA GLY A 229 -23.10 0.85 22.33
C GLY A 229 -24.22 -0.15 22.07
N SER A 230 -25.33 0.23 21.39
CA SER A 230 -26.44 -0.68 21.16
C SER A 230 -26.11 -1.79 20.12
N ARG A 231 -26.78 -2.94 20.26
CA ARG A 231 -26.69 -4.06 19.27
C ARG A 231 -27.09 -3.61 17.86
N ASN A 232 -28.09 -2.72 17.76
CA ASN A 232 -28.53 -2.18 16.47
C ASN A 232 -27.47 -1.28 15.81
N ARG A 233 -26.70 -0.51 16.61
CA ARG A 233 -25.56 0.24 16.09
C ARG A 233 -24.45 -0.68 15.62
N ALA A 234 -24.15 -1.75 16.35
CA ALA A 234 -23.17 -2.76 15.94
C ALA A 234 -23.54 -3.40 14.58
N LYS A 235 -24.81 -3.79 14.38
CA LYS A 235 -25.32 -4.30 13.10
C LYS A 235 -25.15 -3.27 11.96
N ALA A 236 -25.50 -2.00 12.22
CA ALA A 236 -25.37 -0.93 11.22
C ALA A 236 -23.88 -0.65 10.87
N THR A 237 -23.00 -0.64 11.88
CA THR A 237 -21.55 -0.48 11.68
C THR A 237 -20.96 -1.61 10.85
N LEU A 238 -21.35 -2.86 11.13
CA LEU A 238 -20.94 -4.01 10.34
C LEU A 238 -21.40 -3.89 8.87
N ALA A 239 -22.63 -3.46 8.65
CA ALA A 239 -23.16 -3.26 7.29
C ALA A 239 -22.41 -2.15 6.54
N LEU A 240 -21.98 -1.09 7.21
CA LEU A 240 -21.13 -0.04 6.64
C LEU A 240 -19.72 -0.58 6.33
N ALA A 241 -19.12 -1.31 7.27
CA ALA A 241 -17.80 -1.94 7.10
C ALA A 241 -17.76 -2.93 5.91
N ARG A 242 -18.81 -3.74 5.74
CA ARG A 242 -18.96 -4.63 4.56
C ARG A 242 -18.99 -3.84 3.24
N CYS A 243 -19.63 -2.67 3.23
CA CYS A 243 -19.68 -1.81 2.05
C CYS A 243 -18.28 -1.25 1.71
N HIS A 244 -17.55 -0.73 2.70
CA HIS A 244 -16.16 -0.27 2.51
C HIS A 244 -15.23 -1.39 2.03
N ARG A 245 -15.34 -2.61 2.60
CA ARG A 245 -14.56 -3.76 2.16
C ARG A 245 -14.81 -4.07 0.68
N ARG A 246 -16.08 -4.09 0.23
CA ARG A 246 -16.43 -4.37 -1.17
C ARG A 246 -15.81 -3.33 -2.12
N ILE A 247 -15.93 -2.03 -1.80
CA ILE A 247 -15.36 -0.94 -2.61
C ILE A 247 -13.85 -1.10 -2.72
N ARG A 248 -13.16 -1.34 -1.61
CA ARG A 248 -11.72 -1.56 -1.61
C ARG A 248 -11.32 -2.76 -2.46
N ASN A 249 -12.02 -3.89 -2.32
CA ASN A 249 -11.69 -5.10 -3.05
C ASN A 249 -11.90 -4.92 -4.57
N GLN A 250 -12.98 -4.25 -5.01
CA GLN A 250 -13.21 -3.93 -6.42
C GLN A 250 -12.09 -3.07 -7.01
N ARG A 251 -11.66 -2.04 -6.27
CA ARG A 251 -10.55 -1.17 -6.70
C ARG A 251 -9.24 -1.95 -6.80
N VAL A 252 -8.90 -2.72 -5.77
CA VAL A 252 -7.66 -3.50 -5.74
C VAL A 252 -7.64 -4.55 -6.85
N ASP A 253 -8.74 -5.24 -7.12
CA ASP A 253 -8.85 -6.22 -8.20
C ASP A 253 -8.62 -5.57 -9.57
N ALA A 254 -9.28 -4.43 -9.85
CA ALA A 254 -9.07 -3.68 -11.09
C ALA A 254 -7.61 -3.26 -11.27
N LEU A 255 -6.98 -2.73 -10.21
CA LEU A 255 -5.57 -2.34 -10.25
C LEU A 255 -4.64 -3.54 -10.50
N HIS A 256 -4.90 -4.69 -9.87
CA HIS A 256 -4.11 -5.90 -10.11
C HIS A 256 -4.22 -6.40 -11.55
N LYS A 257 -5.41 -6.38 -12.12
CA LYS A 257 -5.65 -6.78 -13.52
C LYS A 257 -4.92 -5.84 -14.47
N SER A 258 -5.11 -4.53 -14.34
CA SER A 258 -4.50 -3.53 -15.22
C SER A 258 -2.97 -3.55 -15.14
N THR A 259 -2.39 -3.57 -13.93
CA THR A 259 -0.93 -3.60 -13.78
C THR A 259 -0.32 -4.92 -14.27
N THR A 260 -1.02 -6.06 -14.14
CA THR A 260 -0.53 -7.33 -14.66
C THR A 260 -0.56 -7.36 -16.19
N ALA A 261 -1.61 -6.83 -16.81
CA ALA A 261 -1.70 -6.72 -18.27
C ALA A 261 -0.57 -5.85 -18.83
N LEU A 262 -0.33 -4.68 -18.22
CA LEU A 262 0.74 -3.77 -18.65
C LEU A 262 2.13 -4.43 -18.58
N VAL A 263 2.50 -5.01 -17.43
CA VAL A 263 3.86 -5.55 -17.24
C VAL A 263 4.14 -6.81 -18.04
N LYS A 264 3.11 -7.51 -18.51
CA LYS A 264 3.27 -8.67 -19.38
C LYS A 264 3.39 -8.31 -20.85
N ALA A 265 2.86 -7.15 -21.25
CA ALA A 265 2.76 -6.75 -22.65
C ALA A 265 3.79 -5.68 -23.06
N LYS A 266 4.46 -5.03 -22.09
CA LYS A 266 5.32 -3.86 -22.34
C LYS A 266 6.71 -4.07 -21.77
N SER A 267 7.74 -3.77 -22.57
CA SER A 267 9.15 -3.84 -22.12
C SER A 267 9.48 -2.73 -21.14
N VAL A 268 9.00 -1.51 -21.41
CA VAL A 268 9.22 -0.34 -20.57
C VAL A 268 7.90 0.39 -20.35
N ILE A 269 7.62 0.73 -19.10
CA ILE A 269 6.44 1.48 -18.69
C ILE A 269 6.89 2.80 -18.08
N VAL A 270 6.52 3.91 -18.68
CA VAL A 270 6.88 5.27 -18.21
C VAL A 270 5.67 5.90 -17.55
N VAL A 271 5.81 6.36 -16.31
CA VAL A 271 4.73 6.99 -15.54
C VAL A 271 5.19 8.32 -14.95
N GLU A 272 4.26 9.23 -14.67
CA GLU A 272 4.55 10.48 -13.97
C GLU A 272 4.90 10.26 -12.48
N ASP A 273 5.68 11.17 -11.86
CA ASP A 273 5.86 11.24 -10.39
C ASP A 273 4.74 12.09 -9.76
N LEU A 274 3.54 11.55 -9.66
CA LEU A 274 2.42 12.28 -9.04
C LEU A 274 2.58 12.39 -7.52
N HIS A 275 2.55 13.62 -7.01
CA HIS A 275 2.49 13.86 -5.56
C HIS A 275 1.07 13.61 -5.02
N VAL A 276 0.65 12.34 -4.94
CA VAL A 276 -0.69 11.94 -4.54
C VAL A 276 -1.09 12.51 -3.17
N ALA A 277 -0.16 12.58 -2.21
CA ALA A 277 -0.42 13.16 -0.90
C ALA A 277 -0.78 14.67 -0.95
N GLY A 278 -0.19 15.42 -1.88
CA GLY A 278 -0.54 16.81 -2.14
C GLY A 278 -1.93 16.93 -2.77
N LEU A 279 -2.21 16.11 -3.79
CA LEU A 279 -3.52 16.08 -4.45
C LEU A 279 -4.66 15.73 -3.48
N MET A 280 -4.41 14.87 -2.51
CA MET A 280 -5.37 14.52 -1.45
C MET A 280 -5.69 15.66 -0.48
N ARG A 281 -4.88 16.73 -0.42
CA ARG A 281 -5.18 17.93 0.38
C ARG A 281 -6.21 18.84 -0.28
N ASN A 282 -6.35 18.76 -1.60
CA ASN A 282 -7.38 19.49 -2.33
C ASN A 282 -8.75 18.86 -2.08
N ARG A 283 -9.61 19.55 -1.31
CA ARG A 283 -10.93 19.05 -0.91
C ARG A 283 -11.85 18.70 -2.09
N ARG A 284 -11.71 19.39 -3.23
CA ARG A 284 -12.52 19.14 -4.43
C ARG A 284 -12.09 17.83 -5.13
N LEU A 285 -10.80 17.53 -5.14
CA LEU A 285 -10.23 16.38 -5.87
C LEU A 285 -9.99 15.14 -4.98
N ALA A 286 -9.81 15.32 -3.67
CA ALA A 286 -9.39 14.26 -2.73
C ALA A 286 -10.21 12.97 -2.86
N ARG A 287 -11.53 13.06 -2.98
CA ARG A 287 -12.39 11.90 -3.14
C ARG A 287 -12.15 11.14 -4.44
N ALA A 288 -12.04 11.86 -5.57
CA ALA A 288 -11.80 11.26 -6.87
C ALA A 288 -10.40 10.64 -6.92
N VAL A 289 -9.37 11.37 -6.48
CA VAL A 289 -7.98 10.88 -6.37
C VAL A 289 -7.89 9.62 -5.48
N SER A 290 -8.59 9.61 -4.34
CA SER A 290 -8.64 8.44 -3.44
C SER A 290 -9.30 7.24 -4.12
N ASP A 291 -10.32 7.44 -4.96
CA ASP A 291 -11.00 6.34 -5.66
C ASP A 291 -10.14 5.75 -6.77
N GLN A 292 -9.27 6.53 -7.40
CA GLN A 292 -8.34 6.04 -8.41
C GLN A 292 -7.28 5.10 -7.82
N GLY A 293 -6.70 5.42 -6.65
CA GLY A 293 -5.68 4.58 -6.03
C GLY A 293 -4.33 4.59 -6.74
N TRP A 294 -3.91 5.73 -7.29
CA TRP A 294 -2.66 5.88 -8.06
C TRP A 294 -1.39 5.47 -7.31
N ALA A 295 -1.33 5.70 -6.00
CA ALA A 295 -0.20 5.24 -5.19
C ALA A 295 -0.08 3.71 -5.17
N GLU A 296 -1.21 3.00 -5.09
CA GLU A 296 -1.25 1.53 -5.14
C GLU A 296 -0.93 1.01 -6.55
N PHE A 297 -1.41 1.68 -7.60
CA PHE A 297 -1.05 1.38 -8.98
C PHE A 297 0.47 1.46 -9.20
N HIS A 298 1.10 2.56 -8.79
CA HIS A 298 2.54 2.74 -8.88
C HIS A 298 3.29 1.66 -8.08
N ARG A 299 2.85 1.37 -6.86
CA ARG A 299 3.44 0.31 -6.03
C ARG A 299 3.34 -1.06 -6.71
N GLN A 300 2.20 -1.36 -7.36
CA GLN A 300 2.00 -2.62 -8.06
C GLN A 300 2.88 -2.72 -9.31
N LEU A 301 3.01 -1.66 -10.09
CA LEU A 301 3.92 -1.63 -11.23
C LEU A 301 5.37 -1.89 -10.78
N ALA A 302 5.83 -1.20 -9.73
CA ALA A 302 7.22 -1.30 -9.26
C ALA A 302 7.65 -2.74 -8.97
N TYR A 303 6.88 -3.52 -8.19
CA TYR A 303 7.26 -4.90 -7.90
C TYR A 303 6.94 -5.87 -9.04
N LYS A 304 5.87 -5.61 -9.82
CA LYS A 304 5.52 -6.49 -10.94
C LYS A 304 6.50 -6.35 -12.09
N CYS A 305 6.96 -5.16 -12.43
CA CYS A 305 8.02 -4.97 -13.41
C CYS A 305 9.25 -5.81 -13.03
N HIS A 306 9.68 -5.72 -11.77
CA HIS A 306 10.77 -6.55 -11.27
C HIS A 306 10.50 -8.07 -11.39
N TRP A 307 9.24 -8.51 -11.18
CA TRP A 307 8.88 -9.93 -11.24
C TRP A 307 8.68 -10.49 -12.64
N TYR A 308 8.37 -9.65 -13.61
CA TYR A 308 8.05 -10.06 -14.98
C TYR A 308 9.08 -9.64 -16.02
N GLY A 309 10.14 -8.90 -15.62
CA GLY A 309 11.22 -8.49 -16.54
C GLY A 309 10.96 -7.20 -17.30
N SER A 310 9.88 -6.48 -17.03
CA SER A 310 9.64 -5.15 -17.58
C SER A 310 10.42 -4.09 -16.80
N ARG A 311 10.65 -2.93 -17.39
CA ARG A 311 11.27 -1.78 -16.75
C ARG A 311 10.24 -0.69 -16.42
N LEU A 312 10.22 -0.21 -15.17
CA LEU A 312 9.43 0.95 -14.76
C LEU A 312 10.31 2.19 -14.75
N VAL A 313 9.95 3.19 -15.52
CA VAL A 313 10.58 4.52 -15.53
C VAL A 313 9.61 5.54 -14.96
N VAL A 314 10.10 6.40 -14.07
CA VAL A 314 9.32 7.47 -13.47
C VAL A 314 9.83 8.79 -14.03
N ALA A 315 8.99 9.51 -14.74
CA ALA A 315 9.33 10.82 -15.30
C ALA A 315 9.68 11.82 -14.18
N PRO A 316 10.53 12.80 -14.44
CA PRO A 316 10.77 13.91 -13.52
C PRO A 316 9.46 14.54 -13.07
N ARG A 317 9.38 15.00 -11.81
CA ARG A 317 8.12 15.47 -11.20
C ARG A 317 7.44 16.59 -11.97
N TYR A 318 8.19 17.46 -12.56
CA TYR A 318 7.69 18.65 -13.29
C TYR A 318 7.84 18.50 -14.80
N PHE A 319 8.00 17.27 -15.30
CA PHE A 319 8.03 17.04 -16.74
C PHE A 319 6.70 17.48 -17.37
N PRO A 320 6.72 18.43 -18.33
CA PRO A 320 5.51 19.04 -18.87
C PRO A 320 4.83 18.17 -19.93
N SER A 321 4.54 16.90 -19.60
CA SER A 321 4.01 15.90 -20.52
C SER A 321 2.82 16.38 -21.34
N SER A 322 1.87 17.09 -20.73
CA SER A 322 0.67 17.58 -21.41
C SER A 322 0.90 18.86 -22.23
N LYS A 323 1.96 19.64 -21.94
CA LYS A 323 2.26 20.90 -22.64
C LYS A 323 3.17 20.72 -23.87
N LEU A 324 3.95 19.65 -23.91
CA LEU A 324 4.81 19.31 -25.05
C LEU A 324 3.97 18.77 -26.22
N CYS A 325 4.37 19.12 -27.43
CA CYS A 325 3.82 18.52 -28.64
C CYS A 325 4.44 17.14 -28.86
N SER A 326 3.63 16.10 -28.92
CA SER A 326 4.14 14.75 -29.24
C SER A 326 4.50 14.57 -30.71
N GLY A 327 4.28 15.54 -31.58
CA GLY A 327 4.78 15.59 -32.97
C GLY A 327 6.17 16.20 -33.04
N CYS A 328 6.29 17.49 -32.72
CA CYS A 328 7.51 18.28 -32.94
C CYS A 328 8.29 18.64 -31.65
N GLY A 329 7.79 18.33 -30.47
CA GLY A 329 8.44 18.64 -29.19
C GLY A 329 8.30 20.07 -28.69
N LEU A 330 7.64 20.96 -29.42
CA LEU A 330 7.46 22.35 -28.98
C LEU A 330 6.60 22.40 -27.72
N ALA A 331 7.03 23.19 -26.73
CA ALA A 331 6.30 23.37 -25.48
C ALA A 331 5.34 24.58 -25.59
N LYS A 332 4.10 24.37 -25.14
CA LYS A 332 3.17 25.49 -24.92
C LYS A 332 3.41 26.16 -23.58
N ALA A 333 3.46 27.47 -23.53
CA ALA A 333 3.57 28.21 -22.27
C ALA A 333 2.36 27.96 -21.37
N VAL A 334 1.15 28.00 -21.93
CA VAL A 334 -0.12 27.80 -21.22
C VAL A 334 -0.96 26.73 -21.93
N LEU A 335 -1.54 25.83 -21.16
CA LEU A 335 -2.55 24.85 -21.61
C LEU A 335 -3.62 24.74 -20.52
N PRO A 336 -4.80 25.36 -20.67
CA PRO A 336 -5.88 25.30 -19.70
C PRO A 336 -6.33 23.85 -19.41
N LEU A 337 -6.85 23.58 -18.21
CA LEU A 337 -7.23 22.23 -17.78
C LEU A 337 -8.50 21.71 -18.48
N ASP A 338 -9.35 22.58 -18.95
CA ASP A 338 -10.59 22.28 -19.68
C ASP A 338 -10.34 21.89 -21.14
N VAL A 339 -9.21 22.29 -21.73
CA VAL A 339 -8.82 21.93 -23.09
C VAL A 339 -8.50 20.44 -23.16
N ARG A 340 -9.30 19.70 -23.94
CA ARG A 340 -9.15 18.25 -24.11
C ARG A 340 -8.43 17.85 -25.40
N VAL A 341 -8.47 18.71 -26.41
CA VAL A 341 -7.74 18.48 -27.66
C VAL A 341 -6.50 19.36 -27.69
N TYR A 342 -5.34 18.75 -27.72
CA TYR A 342 -4.08 19.45 -27.93
C TYR A 342 -3.94 19.78 -29.41
N ARG A 343 -3.74 21.07 -29.75
CA ARG A 343 -3.47 21.55 -31.14
C ARG A 343 -2.12 22.23 -31.18
N CYS A 344 -1.22 21.75 -31.99
CA CYS A 344 0.10 22.36 -32.18
C CYS A 344 0.03 23.37 -33.32
N HIS A 345 0.48 24.62 -33.08
CA HIS A 345 0.52 25.67 -34.12
C HIS A 345 1.68 25.49 -35.12
N THR A 346 2.74 24.78 -34.71
CA THR A 346 3.95 24.61 -35.51
C THR A 346 3.84 23.44 -36.49
N CYS A 347 3.38 22.26 -36.04
CA CYS A 347 3.30 21.07 -36.90
C CYS A 347 1.85 20.66 -37.24
N GLY A 348 0.86 21.41 -36.85
CA GLY A 348 -0.56 21.11 -37.14
C GLY A 348 -1.16 19.94 -36.38
N LEU A 349 -0.42 19.27 -35.51
CA LEU A 349 -0.92 18.10 -34.76
C LEU A 349 -2.16 18.47 -33.93
N ALA A 350 -3.24 17.75 -34.17
CA ALA A 350 -4.46 17.79 -33.34
C ALA A 350 -4.69 16.39 -32.74
N ILE A 351 -4.62 16.26 -31.41
CA ILE A 351 -4.67 14.97 -30.71
C ILE A 351 -5.35 15.13 -29.35
N ASP A 352 -5.92 14.07 -28.80
CA ASP A 352 -6.37 14.05 -27.41
C ASP A 352 -5.22 14.42 -26.45
N ARG A 353 -5.50 15.28 -25.49
CA ARG A 353 -4.50 15.82 -24.55
C ARG A 353 -3.81 14.73 -23.73
N ASP A 354 -4.58 13.77 -23.23
CA ASP A 354 -4.08 12.70 -22.35
C ASP A 354 -3.24 11.73 -23.20
N LEU A 355 -3.63 11.48 -24.46
CA LEU A 355 -2.83 10.70 -25.41
C LEU A 355 -1.54 11.43 -25.80
N ASN A 356 -1.59 12.73 -26.00
CA ASN A 356 -0.39 13.56 -26.24
C ASN A 356 0.59 13.44 -25.06
N ALA A 357 0.09 13.57 -23.83
CA ALA A 357 0.90 13.41 -22.62
C ALA A 357 1.52 12.02 -22.50
N ALA A 358 0.75 10.97 -22.77
CA ALA A 358 1.24 9.59 -22.74
C ALA A 358 2.35 9.36 -23.77
N ARG A 359 2.22 9.89 -25.00
CA ARG A 359 3.26 9.80 -26.03
C ARG A 359 4.53 10.55 -25.61
N ASN A 360 4.42 11.71 -24.99
CA ASN A 360 5.58 12.45 -24.48
C ASN A 360 6.28 11.70 -23.34
N LEU A 361 5.55 10.97 -22.50
CA LEU A 361 6.14 10.10 -21.48
C LEU A 361 6.92 8.94 -22.11
N ALA A 362 6.40 8.29 -23.15
CA ALA A 362 7.11 7.20 -23.82
C ALA A 362 8.45 7.69 -24.41
N ARG A 363 8.46 8.84 -25.03
CA ARG A 363 9.66 9.47 -25.64
C ARG A 363 10.81 9.74 -24.69
N LEU A 364 10.56 9.86 -23.38
CA LEU A 364 11.64 10.00 -22.38
C LEU A 364 12.63 8.83 -22.38
N VAL A 365 12.24 7.67 -22.90
CA VAL A 365 13.08 6.48 -22.97
C VAL A 365 13.61 6.25 -24.38
N GLU A 366 12.91 6.73 -25.38
CA GLU A 366 13.26 6.58 -26.81
C GLU A 366 14.32 7.61 -27.28
N GLY A 367 14.92 8.38 -26.37
CA GLY A 367 15.97 9.35 -26.69
C GLY A 367 15.45 10.65 -27.27
N TYR A 368 14.53 11.31 -26.54
CA TYR A 368 14.00 12.60 -26.94
C TYR A 368 15.09 13.70 -26.96
N ALA A 369 15.59 14.00 -28.16
CA ALA A 369 16.42 15.17 -28.44
C ALA A 369 15.57 16.38 -28.85
N GLY A 370 14.61 16.79 -28.01
CA GLY A 370 13.87 18.03 -28.21
C GLY A 370 14.42 19.14 -27.31
N PRO A 371 14.32 20.41 -27.69
CA PRO A 371 14.80 21.51 -26.88
C PRO A 371 14.03 21.54 -25.56
N VAL A 372 14.73 21.26 -24.48
CA VAL A 372 14.24 21.55 -23.12
C VAL A 372 14.26 23.05 -22.99
N ALA A 373 13.16 23.71 -23.32
CA ALA A 373 13.02 25.13 -23.01
C ALA A 373 13.09 25.28 -21.49
N ALA A 374 14.18 25.82 -21.02
CA ALA A 374 14.47 26.06 -19.63
C ALA A 374 13.41 26.99 -19.03
N SER A 375 12.47 26.42 -18.28
CA SER A 375 11.77 27.15 -17.22
C SER A 375 12.56 26.93 -15.92
N SER A 376 13.81 27.35 -15.91
CA SER A 376 14.77 27.11 -14.84
C SER A 376 14.72 28.15 -13.70
N ALA A 377 13.73 29.04 -13.68
CA ALA A 377 13.69 30.09 -12.67
C ALA A 377 13.06 29.70 -11.32
N GLU A 378 12.37 28.55 -11.23
CA GLU A 378 11.73 28.13 -9.95
C GLU A 378 12.37 26.88 -9.31
N THR A 379 13.42 26.32 -9.90
CA THR A 379 14.02 25.06 -9.44
C THR A 379 15.27 25.25 -8.56
N GLN A 380 15.76 26.49 -8.39
CA GLN A 380 17.00 26.73 -7.66
C GLN A 380 16.88 26.71 -6.14
N ASN A 381 15.67 26.74 -5.57
CA ASN A 381 15.50 26.75 -4.10
C ASN A 381 15.16 25.39 -3.46
N ALA A 382 15.30 24.26 -4.16
CA ALA A 382 14.96 22.93 -3.62
C ALA A 382 16.10 21.91 -3.68
N CYS A 383 17.29 22.26 -4.10
CA CYS A 383 18.41 21.33 -4.33
C CYS A 383 19.74 21.79 -3.73
N GLU A 384 19.72 22.33 -2.53
CA GLU A 384 20.94 22.33 -1.69
C GLU A 384 20.73 21.36 -0.54
N GLU A 385 21.09 20.12 -0.77
CA GLU A 385 21.69 19.16 0.17
C GLU A 385 21.84 17.80 -0.52
N GLY A 386 23.08 17.48 -0.92
CA GLY A 386 23.48 16.09 -1.07
C GLY A 386 24.04 15.62 -2.40
N GLY A 387 25.34 15.82 -2.62
CA GLY A 387 26.22 14.80 -3.16
C GLY A 387 26.25 14.60 -4.68
N THR A 388 27.32 15.03 -5.27
CA THR A 388 27.84 14.64 -6.59
C THR A 388 27.97 13.12 -6.71
N GLY A 389 27.18 12.49 -7.60
CA GLY A 389 27.31 11.07 -7.98
C GLY A 389 26.92 10.89 -9.44
N GLN A 390 27.77 10.20 -10.18
CA GLN A 390 27.70 9.95 -11.63
C GLN A 390 26.33 9.41 -12.08
N ALA A 391 25.84 9.91 -13.20
CA ALA A 391 24.49 9.72 -13.75
C ALA A 391 24.12 8.26 -14.17
N GLY A 392 24.99 7.28 -14.02
CA GLY A 392 24.74 5.89 -14.42
C GLY A 392 24.16 4.97 -13.34
N ASN A 393 24.36 5.25 -12.05
CA ASN A 393 23.97 4.32 -10.95
C ASN A 393 22.81 4.83 -10.09
N GLY A 394 22.41 6.07 -10.21
CA GLY A 394 21.39 6.68 -9.35
C GLY A 394 19.98 6.10 -9.52
N LEU A 395 19.64 5.53 -10.65
CA LEU A 395 18.33 4.92 -10.91
C LEU A 395 18.16 3.57 -10.21
N VAL A 396 19.21 2.78 -10.10
CA VAL A 396 19.20 1.47 -9.42
C VAL A 396 19.15 1.68 -7.90
N GLU A 397 19.90 2.66 -7.37
CA GLU A 397 19.86 3.01 -5.94
C GLU A 397 18.51 3.62 -5.52
N LEU A 398 17.88 4.46 -6.35
CA LEU A 398 16.54 4.97 -6.07
C LEU A 398 15.48 3.85 -6.05
N LEU A 399 15.63 2.80 -6.85
CA LEU A 399 14.74 1.64 -6.84
C LEU A 399 14.96 0.77 -5.60
N SER A 400 16.20 0.56 -5.16
CA SER A 400 16.52 -0.22 -3.95
C SER A 400 16.08 0.49 -2.67
N VAL A 401 16.28 1.79 -2.56
CA VAL A 401 15.82 2.61 -1.42
C VAL A 401 14.29 2.69 -1.36
N LYS A 402 13.59 2.71 -2.49
CA LYS A 402 12.13 2.65 -2.51
C LYS A 402 11.59 1.25 -2.20
N GLN A 403 12.31 0.18 -2.53
CA GLN A 403 11.94 -1.20 -2.14
C GLN A 403 12.03 -1.42 -0.63
N GLU A 404 13.03 -0.90 0.05
CA GLU A 404 13.09 -0.92 1.52
C GLU A 404 11.96 -0.12 2.18
N ARG A 405 11.53 0.98 1.57
CA ARG A 405 10.36 1.77 2.04
C ARG A 405 9.03 1.05 1.80
N THR A 406 8.93 0.20 0.79
CA THR A 406 7.69 -0.57 0.50
C THR A 406 7.49 -1.71 1.49
N ARG A 407 8.55 -2.19 2.16
CA ARG A 407 8.46 -3.20 3.23
C ARG A 407 7.77 -2.70 4.51
N ILE A 408 7.59 -1.38 4.68
CA ILE A 408 7.13 -0.76 5.93
C ILE A 408 5.74 -0.11 5.78
N TYR A 409 5.18 0.02 4.56
CA TYR A 409 3.92 0.69 4.37
C TYR A 409 2.76 -0.30 4.31
N GLN A 410 2.13 -0.53 5.46
CA GLN A 410 0.72 -0.90 5.54
C GLN A 410 -0.06 0.39 5.75
N PRO A 411 -1.05 0.72 4.91
CA PRO A 411 -1.89 1.87 5.16
C PRO A 411 -2.69 1.61 6.43
N ASP A 412 -2.43 2.39 7.48
CA ASP A 412 -3.40 2.59 8.52
C ASP A 412 -4.59 3.31 7.87
N ALA A 413 -5.74 2.65 7.85
CA ALA A 413 -7.01 3.23 7.45
C ALA A 413 -7.51 4.18 8.53
#